data_3ccef721a75e76df62d99640884a4e50
#
_entry.id   3ccef721a75e76df62d99640884a4e50
#
_cell.length_a   1.000
_cell.length_b   1.000
_cell.length_c   1.000
_cell.angle_alpha   90.00
_cell.angle_beta   90.00
_cell.angle_gamma   90.00
#
_symmetry.space_group_name_H-M   'P 1'
#
loop_
_entity.id
_entity.type
_entity.pdbx_description
1 polymer ?
#
loop_
_entity_poly.entity_id
_entity_poly.type
_entity_poly.pdbx_seq_one_letter_code
_entity_poly.pdbx_strand_id
1 'polypeptide(L)'
;MNQKFGIDVSHWQGSFDFARAKSKEGVEFAVIKAGGADAGLYKDSQFEANYKKCEECGLPKGAYFYGNARSVADAKKEAEYFLSLLKGKRYEYPVFYDVEGSMITKNDRNTLTQIVKAFCSAVEAAGYWVGIYSSESFFNSEMNDGELTRYSHWVARWGKSKPVPASGAETQIWQFGGERNLIRSNKINGQSCDQDYCYVDFPAKIKAAGLNGYARGGSTPAPVKKSNEEIASEVIAGKWGNGAERQKLLSQAGYDYSAVQSIVNKKLSPSRKSVDEIAREVIHGDWGNGSDRKKRITSAGYDYSAVQKRVNELLK
;
A
#
# COMPACT_ATOMS: atom_id res chain seq x y z
N MET A 1 2.01 31.08 8.01
CA MET A 1 1.43 30.35 6.86
C MET A 1 -0.09 30.34 7.06
N ASN A 2 -0.87 30.57 6.00
CA ASN A 2 -2.33 30.45 6.13
C ASN A 2 -2.70 28.98 6.34
N GLN A 3 -3.54 28.72 7.34
CA GLN A 3 -4.07 27.37 7.56
C GLN A 3 -4.93 26.95 6.35
N LYS A 4 -4.85 25.69 5.97
CA LYS A 4 -5.62 25.07 4.90
C LYS A 4 -6.78 24.30 5.50
N PHE A 5 -7.98 24.44 4.93
CA PHE A 5 -9.16 23.69 5.34
C PHE A 5 -9.27 22.38 4.55
N GLY A 6 -9.43 21.26 5.24
CA GLY A 6 -9.55 19.95 4.65
C GLY A 6 -10.62 19.09 5.29
N ILE A 7 -10.74 17.90 4.76
CA ILE A 7 -11.65 16.85 5.24
C ILE A 7 -10.95 15.49 5.22
N ASP A 8 -11.41 14.58 6.06
CA ASP A 8 -11.08 13.18 5.87
C ASP A 8 -12.36 12.35 5.61
N VAL A 9 -12.21 11.34 4.75
CA VAL A 9 -13.34 10.56 4.23
C VAL A 9 -13.01 9.09 4.06
N SER A 10 -14.03 8.25 4.16
CA SER A 10 -13.96 6.81 3.95
C SER A 10 -15.20 6.32 3.20
N HIS A 11 -15.44 5.02 3.19
CA HIS A 11 -16.68 4.44 2.69
C HIS A 11 -17.95 4.97 3.40
N TRP A 12 -17.82 5.50 4.62
CA TRP A 12 -18.95 6.04 5.38
C TRP A 12 -19.64 7.21 4.70
N GLN A 13 -18.91 8.00 3.90
CA GLN A 13 -19.48 9.10 3.12
C GLN A 13 -20.06 8.62 1.78
N GLY A 14 -19.95 7.33 1.45
CA GLY A 14 -20.45 6.78 0.19
C GLY A 14 -19.89 7.51 -1.03
N SER A 15 -20.74 7.87 -1.98
CA SER A 15 -20.33 8.64 -3.15
C SER A 15 -20.20 10.12 -2.80
N PHE A 16 -18.98 10.57 -2.47
CA PHE A 16 -18.70 11.95 -2.09
C PHE A 16 -18.41 12.85 -3.31
N ASP A 17 -18.89 14.10 -3.29
CA ASP A 17 -18.65 15.10 -4.34
C ASP A 17 -17.52 16.06 -3.95
N PHE A 18 -16.28 15.71 -4.27
CA PHE A 18 -15.10 16.51 -3.99
C PHE A 18 -15.05 17.83 -4.79
N ALA A 19 -15.59 17.83 -6.01
CA ALA A 19 -15.62 19.04 -6.83
C ALA A 19 -16.52 20.12 -6.20
N ARG A 20 -17.68 19.74 -5.69
CA ARG A 20 -18.58 20.61 -4.93
C ARG A 20 -17.95 21.05 -3.60
N ALA A 21 -17.37 20.10 -2.84
CA ALA A 21 -16.71 20.42 -1.58
C ALA A 21 -15.59 21.46 -1.76
N LYS A 22 -14.78 21.31 -2.82
CA LYS A 22 -13.75 22.28 -3.19
C LYS A 22 -14.33 23.63 -3.60
N SER A 23 -15.30 23.66 -4.52
CA SER A 23 -15.77 24.90 -5.13
C SER A 23 -16.78 25.68 -4.29
N LYS A 24 -17.57 25.02 -3.43
CA LYS A 24 -18.66 25.62 -2.66
C LYS A 24 -18.42 25.66 -1.15
N GLU A 25 -17.66 24.69 -0.62
CA GLU A 25 -17.45 24.56 0.83
C GLU A 25 -16.03 25.02 1.26
N GLY A 26 -15.16 25.32 0.27
CA GLY A 26 -13.81 25.81 0.52
C GLY A 26 -12.82 24.74 0.95
N VAL A 27 -13.08 23.48 0.63
CA VAL A 27 -12.16 22.37 0.91
C VAL A 27 -10.92 22.49 0.02
N GLU A 28 -9.75 22.49 0.63
CA GLU A 28 -8.46 22.68 -0.04
C GLU A 28 -7.62 21.38 -0.11
N PHE A 29 -7.94 20.38 0.72
CA PHE A 29 -7.33 19.05 0.68
C PHE A 29 -8.25 17.98 1.25
N ALA A 30 -7.95 16.72 0.98
CA ALA A 30 -8.61 15.58 1.58
C ALA A 30 -7.60 14.53 2.05
N VAL A 31 -7.91 13.81 3.15
CA VAL A 31 -7.22 12.58 3.53
C VAL A 31 -8.20 11.41 3.36
N ILE A 32 -7.89 10.48 2.45
CA ILE A 32 -8.84 9.43 2.05
C ILE A 32 -8.46 8.08 2.68
N LYS A 33 -9.43 7.34 3.22
CA LYS A 33 -9.18 5.99 3.74
C LYS A 33 -8.76 5.06 2.61
N ALA A 34 -7.56 4.48 2.72
CA ALA A 34 -7.11 3.47 1.77
C ALA A 34 -7.58 2.07 2.18
N GLY A 35 -7.61 1.78 3.46
CA GLY A 35 -8.00 0.51 4.01
C GLY A 35 -7.79 0.43 5.52
N GLY A 36 -7.80 -0.78 6.03
CA GLY A 36 -7.57 -1.03 7.46
C GLY A 36 -7.33 -2.51 7.75
N ALA A 37 -7.22 -2.81 9.06
CA ALA A 37 -6.92 -4.16 9.56
C ALA A 37 -7.84 -4.63 10.70
N ASP A 38 -8.85 -3.87 11.07
CA ASP A 38 -9.77 -4.19 12.18
C ASP A 38 -10.68 -5.39 11.91
N ALA A 39 -10.92 -5.71 10.64
CA ALA A 39 -11.66 -6.89 10.18
C ALA A 39 -10.81 -7.82 9.29
N GLY A 40 -9.50 -7.93 9.58
CA GLY A 40 -8.49 -8.44 8.67
C GLY A 40 -8.02 -7.36 7.71
N LEU A 41 -7.01 -7.63 6.88
CA LEU A 41 -6.52 -6.65 5.90
C LEU A 41 -7.55 -6.41 4.81
N TYR A 42 -8.01 -5.18 4.65
CA TYR A 42 -9.00 -4.81 3.63
C TYR A 42 -8.69 -3.47 2.97
N LYS A 43 -9.13 -3.32 1.73
CA LYS A 43 -9.18 -2.04 1.02
C LYS A 43 -10.54 -1.39 1.29
N ASP A 44 -10.55 -0.08 1.59
CA ASP A 44 -11.79 0.69 1.71
C ASP A 44 -12.54 0.68 0.37
N SER A 45 -13.84 0.41 0.41
CA SER A 45 -14.66 0.22 -0.80
C SER A 45 -14.77 1.47 -1.67
N GLN A 46 -14.56 2.66 -1.11
CA GLN A 46 -14.58 3.94 -1.83
C GLN A 46 -13.18 4.46 -2.18
N PHE A 47 -12.11 3.79 -1.77
CA PHE A 47 -10.75 4.31 -1.93
C PHE A 47 -10.41 4.71 -3.37
N GLU A 48 -10.60 3.80 -4.33
CA GLU A 48 -10.28 4.05 -5.74
C GLU A 48 -11.15 5.16 -6.34
N ALA A 49 -12.44 5.17 -5.97
CA ALA A 49 -13.37 6.19 -6.43
C ALA A 49 -13.04 7.56 -5.86
N ASN A 50 -12.73 7.64 -4.54
CA ASN A 50 -12.34 8.87 -3.87
C ASN A 50 -11.02 9.40 -4.43
N TYR A 51 -10.01 8.53 -4.62
CA TYR A 51 -8.75 8.92 -5.24
C TYR A 51 -8.97 9.54 -6.63
N LYS A 52 -9.71 8.83 -7.50
CA LYS A 52 -9.99 9.27 -8.87
C LYS A 52 -10.72 10.61 -8.90
N LYS A 53 -11.75 10.79 -8.07
CA LYS A 53 -12.51 12.04 -7.99
C LYS A 53 -11.65 13.24 -7.51
N CYS A 54 -10.74 13.02 -6.55
CA CYS A 54 -9.77 14.03 -6.15
C CYS A 54 -8.85 14.42 -7.31
N GLU A 55 -8.34 13.43 -8.09
CA GLU A 55 -7.54 13.71 -9.29
C GLU A 55 -8.33 14.54 -10.32
N GLU A 56 -9.56 14.13 -10.62
CA GLU A 56 -10.42 14.77 -11.63
C GLU A 56 -10.71 16.25 -11.30
N CYS A 57 -10.92 16.57 -10.01
CA CYS A 57 -11.16 17.96 -9.60
C CYS A 57 -9.88 18.70 -9.17
N GLY A 58 -8.72 18.04 -9.22
CA GLY A 58 -7.44 18.64 -8.80
C GLY A 58 -7.43 19.02 -7.33
N LEU A 59 -8.05 18.21 -6.45
CA LEU A 59 -7.99 18.38 -5.00
C LEU A 59 -6.76 17.66 -4.46
N PRO A 60 -5.80 18.36 -3.81
CA PRO A 60 -4.66 17.75 -3.14
C PRO A 60 -5.12 16.72 -2.09
N LYS A 61 -4.44 15.60 -1.99
CA LYS A 61 -4.86 14.51 -1.13
C LYS A 61 -3.72 13.78 -0.44
N GLY A 62 -4.02 13.24 0.73
CA GLY A 62 -3.29 12.18 1.45
C GLY A 62 -4.10 10.89 1.52
N ALA A 63 -3.57 9.91 2.22
CA ALA A 63 -4.28 8.66 2.48
C ALA A 63 -4.05 8.20 3.91
N TYR A 64 -4.96 7.37 4.47
CA TYR A 64 -4.74 6.75 5.76
C TYR A 64 -5.10 5.27 5.78
N PHE A 65 -4.51 4.55 6.73
CA PHE A 65 -4.74 3.14 6.99
C PHE A 65 -5.10 2.93 8.45
N TYR A 66 -6.27 2.37 8.72
CA TYR A 66 -6.75 2.06 10.06
C TYR A 66 -5.99 0.85 10.63
N GLY A 67 -5.16 1.08 11.63
CA GLY A 67 -4.31 0.07 12.23
C GLY A 67 -5.06 -0.87 13.18
N ASN A 68 -4.56 -2.11 13.30
CA ASN A 68 -5.00 -3.08 14.32
C ASN A 68 -3.88 -4.01 14.80
N ALA A 69 -2.61 -3.67 14.50
CA ALA A 69 -1.46 -4.48 14.83
C ALA A 69 -1.32 -4.76 16.33
N ARG A 70 -0.85 -5.98 16.66
CA ARG A 70 -0.57 -6.45 18.03
C ARG A 70 0.92 -6.68 18.26
N SER A 71 1.69 -6.61 17.20
CA SER A 71 3.13 -6.84 17.20
C SER A 71 3.80 -6.05 16.09
N VAL A 72 5.11 -5.90 16.19
CA VAL A 72 5.95 -5.34 15.11
C VAL A 72 5.80 -6.16 13.81
N ALA A 73 5.61 -7.46 13.90
CA ALA A 73 5.40 -8.31 12.72
C ALA A 73 4.05 -8.00 12.03
N ASP A 74 2.99 -7.75 12.80
CA ASP A 74 1.70 -7.36 12.24
C ASP A 74 1.77 -5.97 11.62
N ALA A 75 2.43 -5.01 12.29
CA ALA A 75 2.63 -3.67 11.75
C ALA A 75 3.34 -3.67 10.38
N LYS A 76 4.33 -4.55 10.20
CA LYS A 76 5.00 -4.73 8.91
C LYS A 76 4.07 -5.28 7.83
N LYS A 77 3.22 -6.27 8.17
CA LYS A 77 2.19 -6.79 7.23
C LYS A 77 1.17 -5.72 6.85
N GLU A 78 0.73 -4.92 7.82
CA GLU A 78 -0.17 -3.79 7.57
C GLU A 78 0.49 -2.74 6.66
N ALA A 79 1.77 -2.42 6.90
CA ALA A 79 2.53 -1.50 6.07
C ALA A 79 2.70 -2.03 4.63
N GLU A 80 3.05 -3.31 4.45
CA GLU A 80 3.14 -3.96 3.14
C GLU A 80 1.81 -3.89 2.39
N TYR A 81 0.71 -4.19 3.07
CA TYR A 81 -0.62 -4.11 2.48
C TYR A 81 -0.99 -2.68 2.11
N PHE A 82 -0.78 -1.71 3.01
CA PHE A 82 -1.00 -0.30 2.73
C PHE A 82 -0.20 0.17 1.52
N LEU A 83 1.09 -0.15 1.45
CA LEU A 83 1.94 0.18 0.31
C LEU A 83 1.42 -0.42 -1.00
N SER A 84 0.83 -1.61 -0.96
CA SER A 84 0.21 -2.22 -2.14
C SER A 84 -0.98 -1.41 -2.67
N LEU A 85 -1.77 -0.80 -1.77
CA LEU A 85 -2.90 0.07 -2.11
C LEU A 85 -2.45 1.43 -2.68
N LEU A 86 -1.32 1.96 -2.18
CA LEU A 86 -0.76 3.25 -2.60
C LEU A 86 -0.03 3.18 -3.94
N LYS A 87 0.38 2.00 -4.36
CA LYS A 87 1.22 1.79 -5.54
C LYS A 87 0.65 2.42 -6.81
N GLY A 88 1.49 3.17 -7.54
CA GLY A 88 1.10 3.83 -8.80
C GLY A 88 0.27 5.09 -8.62
N LYS A 89 0.07 5.57 -7.41
CA LYS A 89 -0.68 6.77 -7.07
C LYS A 89 0.26 7.87 -6.54
N ARG A 90 -0.21 9.13 -6.56
CA ARG A 90 0.52 10.29 -6.04
C ARG A 90 -0.30 10.99 -4.97
N TYR A 91 0.39 11.48 -3.95
CA TYR A 91 -0.25 12.17 -2.83
C TYR A 91 0.49 13.46 -2.50
N GLU A 92 -0.21 14.58 -2.49
CA GLU A 92 0.33 15.89 -2.13
C GLU A 92 0.44 16.09 -0.62
N TYR A 93 -0.28 15.28 0.15
CA TYR A 93 -0.27 15.23 1.61
C TYR A 93 0.36 13.93 2.10
N PRO A 94 0.77 13.85 3.37
CA PRO A 94 1.32 12.62 3.93
C PRO A 94 0.36 11.44 3.82
N VAL A 95 0.92 10.25 3.95
CA VAL A 95 0.14 9.03 4.18
C VAL A 95 0.23 8.68 5.66
N PHE A 96 -0.89 8.29 6.29
CA PHE A 96 -0.99 8.20 7.75
C PHE A 96 -1.29 6.79 8.23
N TYR A 97 -0.67 6.44 9.35
CA TYR A 97 -1.09 5.32 10.17
C TYR A 97 -2.10 5.82 11.19
N ASP A 98 -3.31 5.32 11.15
CA ASP A 98 -4.40 5.67 12.04
C ASP A 98 -4.37 4.75 13.27
N VAL A 99 -3.98 5.33 14.40
CA VAL A 99 -3.69 4.64 15.66
C VAL A 99 -4.77 4.97 16.68
N GLU A 100 -5.79 4.11 16.73
CA GLU A 100 -6.92 4.27 17.66
C GLU A 100 -7.58 2.93 18.00
N GLY A 101 -8.72 2.95 18.67
CA GLY A 101 -9.57 1.79 18.92
C GLY A 101 -8.84 0.66 19.61
N SER A 102 -8.87 -0.51 18.98
CA SER A 102 -8.33 -1.72 19.60
C SER A 102 -6.80 -1.75 19.67
N MET A 103 -6.08 -0.97 18.87
CA MET A 103 -4.63 -0.82 19.02
C MET A 103 -4.27 -0.23 20.39
N ILE A 104 -5.01 0.78 20.82
CA ILE A 104 -4.82 1.45 22.12
C ILE A 104 -5.14 0.50 23.27
N THR A 105 -6.29 -0.17 23.22
CA THR A 105 -6.79 -0.95 24.37
C THR A 105 -6.08 -2.28 24.58
N LYS A 106 -5.32 -2.77 23.61
CA LYS A 106 -4.72 -4.12 23.65
C LYS A 106 -3.20 -4.15 23.58
N ASN A 107 -2.55 -2.99 23.52
CA ASN A 107 -1.10 -2.88 23.58
C ASN A 107 -0.71 -1.99 24.78
N ASP A 108 0.38 -2.32 25.44
CA ASP A 108 1.01 -1.38 26.37
C ASP A 108 1.72 -0.26 25.58
N ARG A 109 2.03 0.82 26.31
CA ARG A 109 2.62 2.04 25.74
C ARG A 109 3.90 1.79 24.93
N ASN A 110 4.79 0.95 25.43
CA ASN A 110 6.07 0.67 24.78
C ASN A 110 5.85 -0.18 23.54
N THR A 111 5.06 -1.24 23.64
CA THR A 111 4.70 -2.11 22.52
C THR A 111 4.02 -1.32 21.42
N LEU A 112 3.03 -0.49 21.75
CA LEU A 112 2.34 0.35 20.77
C LEU A 112 3.31 1.30 20.05
N THR A 113 4.22 1.92 20.79
CA THR A 113 5.26 2.80 20.20
C THR A 113 6.13 2.05 19.19
N GLN A 114 6.58 0.83 19.51
CA GLN A 114 7.38 0.03 18.58
C GLN A 114 6.58 -0.43 17.35
N ILE A 115 5.30 -0.75 17.51
CA ILE A 115 4.38 -1.06 16.41
C ILE A 115 4.29 0.13 15.45
N VAL A 116 4.00 1.33 15.98
CA VAL A 116 3.89 2.56 15.18
C VAL A 116 5.20 2.87 14.46
N LYS A 117 6.33 2.77 15.15
CA LYS A 117 7.66 2.96 14.53
C LYS A 117 7.91 1.96 13.39
N ALA A 118 7.54 0.70 13.58
CA ALA A 118 7.76 -0.33 12.56
C ALA A 118 6.94 -0.08 11.29
N PHE A 119 5.67 0.29 11.43
CA PHE A 119 4.82 0.67 10.31
C PHE A 119 5.38 1.91 9.59
N CYS A 120 5.58 3.00 10.33
CA CYS A 120 6.05 4.26 9.76
C CYS A 120 7.41 4.11 9.07
N SER A 121 8.36 3.38 9.67
CA SER A 121 9.67 3.15 9.06
C SER A 121 9.59 2.36 7.75
N ALA A 122 8.69 1.36 7.67
CA ALA A 122 8.50 0.59 6.44
C ALA A 122 7.89 1.46 5.32
N VAL A 123 6.91 2.29 5.65
CA VAL A 123 6.26 3.20 4.69
C VAL A 123 7.23 4.30 4.23
N GLU A 124 8.02 4.85 5.15
CA GLU A 124 9.06 5.84 4.84
C GLU A 124 10.15 5.26 3.93
N ALA A 125 10.63 4.04 4.22
CA ALA A 125 11.62 3.34 3.40
C ALA A 125 11.13 3.07 1.96
N ALA A 126 9.82 2.99 1.76
CA ALA A 126 9.20 2.86 0.43
C ALA A 126 9.06 4.20 -0.32
N GLY A 127 9.56 5.31 0.23
CA GLY A 127 9.55 6.63 -0.41
C GLY A 127 8.29 7.45 -0.16
N TYR A 128 7.59 7.20 0.94
CA TYR A 128 6.44 8.02 1.31
C TYR A 128 6.74 8.94 2.49
N TRP A 129 6.16 10.13 2.47
CA TRP A 129 6.08 11.02 3.61
C TRP A 129 5.00 10.48 4.55
N VAL A 130 5.40 9.91 5.66
CA VAL A 130 4.50 9.22 6.58
C VAL A 130 4.18 10.09 7.81
N GLY A 131 2.97 9.95 8.32
CA GLY A 131 2.51 10.55 9.57
C GLY A 131 1.69 9.57 10.40
N ILE A 132 1.33 10.02 11.58
CA ILE A 132 0.53 9.29 12.56
C ILE A 132 -0.72 10.11 12.82
N TYR A 133 -1.89 9.47 12.72
CA TYR A 133 -3.14 10.01 13.23
C TYR A 133 -3.47 9.35 14.57
N SER A 134 -3.84 10.18 15.53
CA SER A 134 -4.42 9.74 16.80
C SER A 134 -5.07 10.92 17.53
N SER A 135 -5.81 10.64 18.61
CA SER A 135 -6.29 11.70 19.49
C SER A 135 -5.15 12.33 20.30
N GLU A 136 -5.32 13.61 20.69
CA GLU A 136 -4.38 14.29 21.58
C GLU A 136 -4.14 13.51 22.88
N SER A 137 -5.20 12.94 23.46
CA SER A 137 -5.10 12.13 24.68
C SER A 137 -4.24 10.88 24.46
N PHE A 138 -4.40 10.19 23.34
CA PHE A 138 -3.64 8.98 23.05
C PHE A 138 -2.19 9.25 22.74
N PHE A 139 -1.85 10.33 22.05
CA PHE A 139 -0.47 10.78 21.93
C PHE A 139 0.17 11.01 23.30
N ASN A 140 -0.58 11.59 24.24
CA ASN A 140 -0.08 11.93 25.56
C ASN A 140 0.06 10.73 26.50
N SER A 141 -0.88 9.77 26.45
CA SER A 141 -0.97 8.69 27.46
C SER A 141 -0.59 7.32 26.93
N GLU A 142 -0.90 7.01 25.67
CA GLU A 142 -0.82 5.63 25.16
C GLU A 142 0.44 5.35 24.32
N MET A 143 1.17 6.40 23.91
CA MET A 143 2.41 6.29 23.14
C MET A 143 3.56 7.04 23.81
N ASN A 144 4.80 6.59 23.61
CA ASN A 144 5.99 7.39 23.90
C ASN A 144 6.22 8.39 22.76
N ASP A 145 5.36 9.40 22.70
CA ASP A 145 5.28 10.34 21.58
C ASP A 145 6.61 11.07 21.32
N GLY A 146 7.44 11.30 22.36
CA GLY A 146 8.78 11.84 22.18
C GLY A 146 9.69 11.04 21.24
N GLU A 147 9.44 9.74 21.06
CA GLU A 147 10.14 8.88 20.10
C GLU A 147 9.57 8.94 18.68
N LEU A 148 8.42 9.59 18.51
CA LEU A 148 7.63 9.62 17.27
C LEU A 148 7.66 11.00 16.60
N THR A 149 8.25 12.01 17.22
CA THR A 149 8.22 13.43 16.79
C THR A 149 8.81 13.69 15.39
N ARG A 150 9.56 12.73 14.84
CA ARG A 150 10.10 12.79 13.47
C ARG A 150 9.01 12.59 12.39
N TYR A 151 7.91 11.94 12.73
CA TYR A 151 6.79 11.69 11.83
C TYR A 151 5.79 12.86 11.87
N SER A 152 5.03 13.05 10.81
CA SER A 152 3.98 14.06 10.81
C SER A 152 2.86 13.70 11.78
N HIS A 153 2.38 14.69 12.56
CA HIS A 153 1.28 14.48 13.51
C HIS A 153 -0.02 15.05 12.96
N TRP A 154 -0.99 14.17 12.78
CA TRP A 154 -2.38 14.49 12.53
C TRP A 154 -3.15 14.18 13.83
N VAL A 155 -3.52 15.25 14.54
CA VAL A 155 -4.03 15.15 15.93
C VAL A 155 -5.51 15.43 15.97
N ALA A 156 -6.30 14.48 16.45
CA ALA A 156 -7.73 14.67 16.69
C ALA A 156 -7.97 15.30 18.06
N ARG A 157 -8.70 16.41 18.04
CA ARG A 157 -9.29 17.06 19.22
C ARG A 157 -10.47 17.89 18.79
N TRP A 158 -11.66 17.42 19.07
CA TRP A 158 -12.88 18.12 18.71
C TRP A 158 -13.17 19.26 19.71
N GLY A 159 -12.57 20.40 19.44
CA GLY A 159 -12.56 21.57 20.31
C GLY A 159 -12.41 22.88 19.53
N LYS A 160 -12.16 23.98 20.24
CA LYS A 160 -12.02 25.33 19.64
C LYS A 160 -10.58 25.77 19.47
N SER A 161 -9.61 25.00 19.95
CA SER A 161 -8.20 25.37 19.92
C SER A 161 -7.35 24.20 19.41
N LYS A 162 -6.33 24.53 18.62
CA LYS A 162 -5.35 23.57 18.11
C LYS A 162 -4.71 22.79 19.27
N PRO A 163 -4.68 21.44 19.20
CA PRO A 163 -4.00 20.61 20.20
C PRO A 163 -2.48 20.80 20.14
N VAL A 164 -1.84 20.55 21.29
CA VAL A 164 -0.38 20.49 21.39
C VAL A 164 -0.04 19.25 22.22
N PRO A 165 0.49 18.19 21.60
CA PRO A 165 0.93 17.01 22.34
C PRO A 165 1.94 17.35 23.43
N ALA A 166 1.89 16.64 24.56
CA ALA A 166 2.75 16.89 25.72
C ALA A 166 4.25 16.69 25.42
N SER A 167 4.58 15.90 24.38
CA SER A 167 5.93 15.74 23.86
C SER A 167 6.54 16.99 23.23
N GLY A 168 5.70 17.99 22.92
CA GLY A 168 6.06 19.17 22.13
C GLY A 168 6.06 18.92 20.62
N ALA A 169 5.60 17.75 20.15
CA ALA A 169 5.45 17.49 18.73
C ALA A 169 4.51 18.51 18.08
N GLU A 170 4.87 18.96 16.88
CA GLU A 170 4.04 19.93 16.14
C GLU A 170 2.78 19.23 15.60
N THR A 171 1.60 19.72 15.98
CA THR A 171 0.35 19.36 15.30
C THR A 171 0.35 19.99 13.92
N GLN A 172 0.63 19.20 12.91
CA GLN A 172 0.72 19.66 11.52
C GLN A 172 -0.63 19.60 10.80
N ILE A 173 -1.47 18.62 11.16
CA ILE A 173 -2.89 18.57 10.80
C ILE A 173 -3.69 18.41 12.10
N TRP A 174 -4.77 19.14 12.21
CA TRP A 174 -5.69 19.09 13.33
C TRP A 174 -7.07 18.69 12.84
N GLN A 175 -7.54 17.50 13.23
CA GLN A 175 -8.95 17.13 13.07
C GLN A 175 -9.75 17.78 14.21
N PHE A 176 -10.51 18.81 13.87
CA PHE A 176 -11.19 19.66 14.86
C PHE A 176 -12.67 19.31 15.05
N GLY A 177 -13.23 18.47 14.22
CA GLY A 177 -14.63 18.06 14.32
C GLY A 177 -14.99 17.00 13.31
N GLY A 178 -16.06 16.30 13.63
CA GLY A 178 -16.71 15.27 12.82
C GLY A 178 -18.21 15.32 13.14
N GLU A 179 -18.77 14.28 13.76
CA GLU A 179 -20.18 14.28 14.22
C GLU A 179 -20.48 15.46 15.14
N ARG A 180 -19.52 15.87 15.95
CA ARG A 180 -19.55 17.09 16.76
C ARG A 180 -18.51 18.07 16.24
N ASN A 181 -18.96 19.28 15.89
CA ASN A 181 -18.08 20.36 15.43
C ASN A 181 -18.44 21.67 16.16
N LEU A 182 -17.43 22.30 16.79
CA LEU A 182 -17.58 23.54 17.56
C LEU A 182 -17.10 24.77 16.79
N ILE A 183 -16.58 24.61 15.58
CA ILE A 183 -15.95 25.64 14.75
C ILE A 183 -16.79 25.91 13.50
N ARG A 184 -17.28 24.85 12.85
CA ARG A 184 -18.02 24.93 11.59
C ARG A 184 -19.26 24.01 11.65
N SER A 185 -20.06 23.99 10.58
CA SER A 185 -21.04 22.94 10.38
C SER A 185 -20.33 21.57 10.33
N ASN A 186 -20.89 20.55 10.96
CA ASN A 186 -20.39 19.19 10.87
C ASN A 186 -20.71 18.51 9.51
N LYS A 187 -21.30 19.24 8.57
CA LYS A 187 -21.69 18.71 7.26
C LYS A 187 -20.93 19.41 6.14
N ILE A 188 -20.46 18.58 5.21
CA ILE A 188 -19.93 18.99 3.91
C ILE A 188 -20.80 18.32 2.84
N ASN A 189 -21.28 19.07 1.86
CA ASN A 189 -22.25 18.60 0.87
C ASN A 189 -23.54 18.00 1.47
N GLY A 190 -23.91 18.43 2.70
CA GLY A 190 -25.05 17.89 3.42
C GLY A 190 -24.79 16.55 4.15
N GLN A 191 -23.61 15.96 4.04
CA GLN A 191 -23.20 14.74 4.71
C GLN A 191 -22.31 15.03 5.93
N SER A 192 -22.41 14.23 6.99
CA SER A 192 -21.47 14.26 8.11
C SER A 192 -20.07 13.92 7.62
N CYS A 193 -19.10 14.76 7.98
CA CYS A 193 -17.74 14.65 7.47
C CYS A 193 -16.76 15.19 8.50
N ASP A 194 -15.69 14.45 8.72
CA ASP A 194 -14.60 14.90 9.57
C ASP A 194 -13.83 16.02 8.89
N GLN A 195 -13.39 17.00 9.69
CA GLN A 195 -12.88 18.26 9.20
C GLN A 195 -11.55 18.62 9.86
N ASP A 196 -10.65 19.13 9.02
CA ASP A 196 -9.25 19.33 9.34
C ASP A 196 -8.77 20.74 9.05
N TYR A 197 -7.78 21.17 9.84
CA TYR A 197 -6.91 22.28 9.49
C TYR A 197 -5.47 21.79 9.35
N CYS A 198 -4.84 22.12 8.22
CA CYS A 198 -3.42 21.86 7.98
C CYS A 198 -2.62 23.16 8.09
N TYR A 199 -1.47 23.10 8.77
CA TYR A 199 -0.59 24.25 9.07
C TYR A 199 0.75 24.18 8.33
N VAL A 200 0.96 23.17 7.49
CA VAL A 200 2.19 22.89 6.75
C VAL A 200 1.92 22.86 5.26
N ASP A 201 2.80 23.43 4.46
CA ASP A 201 2.75 23.29 3.01
C ASP A 201 3.33 21.94 2.59
N PHE A 202 2.57 20.87 2.83
CA PHE A 202 2.95 19.52 2.42
C PHE A 202 3.13 19.38 0.92
N PRO A 203 2.24 19.93 0.07
CA PRO A 203 2.43 19.81 -1.39
C PRO A 203 3.79 20.29 -1.87
N ALA A 204 4.27 21.44 -1.39
CA ALA A 204 5.60 21.94 -1.76
C ALA A 204 6.73 21.05 -1.20
N LYS A 205 6.64 20.66 0.08
CA LYS A 205 7.66 19.85 0.76
C LYS A 205 7.79 18.45 0.16
N ILE A 206 6.68 17.76 -0.07
CA ILE A 206 6.63 16.39 -0.62
C ILE A 206 7.18 16.37 -2.06
N LYS A 207 6.78 17.33 -2.89
CA LYS A 207 7.30 17.46 -4.26
C LYS A 207 8.79 17.78 -4.28
N ALA A 208 9.26 18.68 -3.44
CA ALA A 208 10.68 19.01 -3.34
C ALA A 208 11.53 17.82 -2.88
N ALA A 209 11.00 17.02 -1.94
CA ALA A 209 11.66 15.81 -1.45
C ALA A 209 11.63 14.64 -2.44
N GLY A 210 10.75 14.66 -3.44
CA GLY A 210 10.54 13.56 -4.38
C GLY A 210 9.92 12.34 -3.72
N LEU A 211 8.94 12.55 -2.84
CA LEU A 211 8.23 11.50 -2.11
C LEU A 211 6.80 11.34 -2.62
N ASN A 212 6.06 10.33 -2.12
CA ASN A 212 4.65 10.08 -2.43
C ASN A 212 4.36 9.93 -3.93
N GLY A 213 5.30 9.34 -4.68
CA GLY A 213 5.17 9.15 -6.12
C GLY A 213 5.59 10.36 -6.97
N TYR A 214 6.18 11.40 -6.37
CA TYR A 214 6.80 12.52 -7.10
C TYR A 214 8.29 12.28 -7.34
N ALA A 215 8.81 12.79 -8.46
CA ALA A 215 10.25 12.82 -8.72
C ALA A 215 10.91 14.00 -7.99
N ARG A 216 12.15 13.82 -7.57
CA ARG A 216 12.96 14.90 -6.99
C ARG A 216 13.14 16.02 -8.03
N GLY A 217 12.85 17.27 -7.63
CA GLY A 217 13.07 18.44 -8.51
C GLY A 217 11.85 18.91 -9.31
N GLY A 218 10.63 18.45 -8.97
CA GLY A 218 9.38 19.00 -9.50
C GLY A 218 9.03 18.65 -10.95
N SER A 219 9.80 17.81 -11.61
CA SER A 219 9.35 17.16 -12.84
C SER A 219 8.35 16.06 -12.50
N THR A 220 7.21 16.04 -13.17
CA THR A 220 6.19 15.00 -13.05
C THR A 220 6.85 13.66 -13.36
N PRO A 221 6.93 12.67 -12.44
CA PRO A 221 7.35 11.35 -12.86
C PRO A 221 6.33 10.83 -13.88
N ALA A 222 6.83 10.21 -14.92
CA ALA A 222 5.99 9.31 -15.70
C ALA A 222 5.33 8.30 -14.74
N PRO A 223 4.10 7.84 -15.03
CA PRO A 223 3.45 6.84 -14.20
C PRO A 223 4.42 5.70 -13.91
N VAL A 224 4.51 5.28 -12.65
CA VAL A 224 5.45 4.22 -12.26
C VAL A 224 5.19 3.01 -13.14
N LYS A 225 6.14 2.73 -14.02
CA LYS A 225 6.02 1.67 -15.00
C LYS A 225 5.98 0.34 -14.24
N LYS A 226 4.93 -0.45 -14.45
CA LYS A 226 4.82 -1.77 -13.84
C LYS A 226 6.08 -2.60 -14.14
N SER A 227 6.47 -3.46 -13.23
CA SER A 227 7.59 -4.39 -13.48
C SER A 227 7.24 -5.36 -14.61
N ASN A 228 8.25 -5.93 -15.26
CA ASN A 228 8.05 -6.95 -16.29
C ASN A 228 7.34 -8.19 -15.71
N GLU A 229 7.50 -8.51 -14.42
CA GLU A 229 6.81 -9.59 -13.71
C GLU A 229 5.31 -9.33 -13.57
N GLU A 230 4.91 -8.09 -13.26
CA GLU A 230 3.50 -7.68 -13.17
C GLU A 230 2.84 -7.71 -14.54
N ILE A 231 3.53 -7.19 -15.55
CA ILE A 231 3.06 -7.22 -16.95
C ILE A 231 2.95 -8.66 -17.45
N ALA A 232 3.93 -9.53 -17.15
CA ALA A 232 3.86 -10.94 -17.52
C ALA A 232 2.64 -11.64 -16.89
N SER A 233 2.29 -11.30 -15.66
CA SER A 233 1.07 -11.82 -15.01
C SER A 233 -0.21 -11.30 -15.69
N GLU A 234 -0.24 -10.05 -16.12
CA GLU A 234 -1.35 -9.48 -16.91
C GLU A 234 -1.44 -10.09 -18.31
N VAL A 235 -0.30 -10.42 -18.93
CA VAL A 235 -0.25 -11.15 -20.21
C VAL A 235 -0.88 -12.54 -20.06
N ILE A 236 -0.53 -13.27 -19.00
CA ILE A 236 -1.11 -14.58 -18.70
C ILE A 236 -2.61 -14.47 -18.45
N ALA A 237 -3.06 -13.37 -17.80
CA ALA A 237 -4.48 -13.07 -17.60
C ALA A 237 -5.21 -12.55 -18.85
N GLY A 238 -4.55 -12.52 -20.03
CA GLY A 238 -5.17 -12.15 -21.31
C GLY A 238 -5.37 -10.65 -21.55
N LYS A 239 -4.84 -9.76 -20.69
CA LYS A 239 -5.07 -8.30 -20.78
C LYS A 239 -4.30 -7.59 -21.91
N TRP A 240 -3.35 -8.26 -22.54
CA TRP A 240 -2.44 -7.69 -23.52
C TRP A 240 -2.57 -8.31 -24.93
N GLY A 241 -3.71 -8.93 -25.24
CA GLY A 241 -3.91 -9.58 -26.54
C GLY A 241 -2.95 -10.76 -26.81
N ASN A 242 -2.81 -11.17 -28.07
CA ASN A 242 -1.99 -12.33 -28.46
C ASN A 242 -1.06 -12.00 -29.64
N GLY A 243 0.05 -12.75 -29.74
CA GLY A 243 0.96 -12.66 -30.89
C GLY A 243 1.45 -11.25 -31.21
N ALA A 244 1.31 -10.82 -32.46
CA ALA A 244 1.76 -9.51 -32.94
C ALA A 244 1.05 -8.33 -32.28
N GLU A 245 -0.23 -8.49 -31.90
CA GLU A 245 -0.99 -7.47 -31.17
C GLU A 245 -0.38 -7.22 -29.78
N ARG A 246 -0.07 -8.29 -29.04
CA ARG A 246 0.64 -8.19 -27.76
C ARG A 246 1.95 -7.46 -27.87
N GLN A 247 2.75 -7.81 -28.89
CA GLN A 247 4.03 -7.15 -29.12
C GLN A 247 3.83 -5.65 -29.36
N LYS A 248 2.87 -5.26 -30.19
CA LYS A 248 2.54 -3.87 -30.47
C LYS A 248 2.09 -3.12 -29.21
N LEU A 249 1.15 -3.68 -28.44
CA LEU A 249 0.62 -3.06 -27.22
C LEU A 249 1.71 -2.87 -26.15
N LEU A 250 2.54 -3.89 -25.91
CA LEU A 250 3.64 -3.81 -24.95
C LEU A 250 4.68 -2.77 -25.38
N SER A 251 5.06 -2.75 -26.66
CA SER A 251 6.01 -1.76 -27.19
C SER A 251 5.47 -0.33 -27.13
N GLN A 252 4.21 -0.12 -27.45
CA GLN A 252 3.54 1.19 -27.33
C GLN A 252 3.47 1.67 -25.87
N ALA A 253 3.29 0.75 -24.93
CA ALA A 253 3.35 1.03 -23.49
C ALA A 253 4.81 1.15 -22.96
N GLY A 254 5.80 1.02 -23.85
CA GLY A 254 7.22 1.18 -23.55
C GLY A 254 7.85 -0.01 -22.84
N TYR A 255 7.25 -1.21 -22.88
CA TYR A 255 7.83 -2.44 -22.36
C TYR A 255 8.67 -3.18 -23.40
N ASP A 256 9.72 -3.85 -22.92
CA ASP A 256 10.45 -4.80 -23.75
C ASP A 256 9.65 -6.10 -23.87
N TYR A 257 9.10 -6.34 -25.04
CA TYR A 257 8.32 -7.53 -25.35
C TYR A 257 9.09 -8.83 -25.04
N SER A 258 10.38 -8.88 -25.42
CA SER A 258 11.20 -10.07 -25.25
C SER A 258 11.42 -10.40 -23.78
N ALA A 259 11.70 -9.39 -22.96
CA ALA A 259 11.86 -9.54 -21.51
C ALA A 259 10.56 -10.03 -20.85
N VAL A 260 9.41 -9.41 -21.17
CA VAL A 260 8.11 -9.81 -20.65
C VAL A 260 7.75 -11.23 -21.09
N GLN A 261 7.91 -11.55 -22.38
CA GLN A 261 7.57 -12.87 -22.93
C GLN A 261 8.45 -13.98 -22.33
N SER A 262 9.71 -13.69 -22.04
CA SER A 262 10.61 -14.64 -21.35
C SER A 262 10.07 -15.02 -19.96
N ILE A 263 9.57 -14.02 -19.20
CA ILE A 263 8.95 -14.26 -17.89
C ILE A 263 7.64 -15.04 -18.03
N VAL A 264 6.81 -14.70 -19.02
CA VAL A 264 5.56 -15.44 -19.33
C VAL A 264 5.88 -16.90 -19.60
N ASN A 265 6.85 -17.16 -20.49
CA ASN A 265 7.28 -18.52 -20.84
C ASN A 265 7.78 -19.28 -19.60
N LYS A 266 8.58 -18.63 -18.76
CA LYS A 266 9.07 -19.22 -17.50
C LYS A 266 7.93 -19.55 -16.53
N LYS A 267 6.94 -18.69 -16.39
CA LYS A 267 5.77 -18.90 -15.51
C LYS A 267 4.83 -19.99 -16.04
N LEU A 268 4.72 -20.14 -17.35
CA LEU A 268 3.87 -21.15 -17.99
C LEU A 268 4.60 -22.48 -18.26
N SER A 269 5.92 -22.50 -18.18
CA SER A 269 6.68 -23.75 -18.28
C SER A 269 6.35 -24.62 -17.07
N PRO A 270 5.97 -25.89 -17.26
CA PRO A 270 5.82 -26.82 -16.16
C PRO A 270 7.14 -26.85 -15.36
N SER A 271 7.06 -26.77 -14.05
CA SER A 271 8.25 -26.89 -13.20
C SER A 271 8.93 -28.21 -13.51
N ARG A 272 10.17 -28.14 -13.98
CA ARG A 272 10.93 -29.36 -14.29
C ARG A 272 11.05 -30.17 -13.00
N LYS A 273 10.53 -31.41 -13.02
CA LYS A 273 10.61 -32.31 -11.87
C LYS A 273 12.05 -32.46 -11.41
N SER A 274 12.27 -32.57 -10.14
CA SER A 274 13.59 -32.86 -9.57
C SER A 274 14.01 -34.30 -9.88
N VAL A 275 15.31 -34.56 -9.82
CA VAL A 275 15.84 -35.93 -9.95
C VAL A 275 15.21 -36.87 -8.90
N ASP A 276 14.89 -36.36 -7.71
CA ASP A 276 14.24 -37.14 -6.65
C ASP A 276 12.79 -37.51 -7.02
N GLU A 277 12.02 -36.58 -7.59
CA GLU A 277 10.66 -36.87 -8.07
C GLU A 277 10.66 -37.88 -9.22
N ILE A 278 11.55 -37.71 -10.20
CA ILE A 278 11.70 -38.70 -11.30
C ILE A 278 12.13 -40.05 -10.78
N ALA A 279 13.04 -40.10 -9.78
CA ALA A 279 13.47 -41.37 -9.19
C ALA A 279 12.31 -42.09 -8.48
N ARG A 280 11.42 -41.40 -7.80
CA ARG A 280 10.22 -41.97 -7.18
C ARG A 280 9.24 -42.51 -8.23
N GLU A 281 9.03 -41.77 -9.32
CA GLU A 281 8.22 -42.22 -10.45
C GLU A 281 8.81 -43.44 -11.15
N VAL A 282 10.14 -43.52 -11.23
CA VAL A 282 10.83 -44.72 -11.73
C VAL A 282 10.56 -45.93 -10.84
N ILE A 283 10.60 -45.77 -9.52
CA ILE A 283 10.31 -46.84 -8.55
C ILE A 283 8.83 -47.24 -8.67
N HIS A 284 7.93 -46.30 -8.90
CA HIS A 284 6.50 -46.56 -9.12
C HIS A 284 6.22 -47.29 -10.46
N GLY A 285 7.14 -47.22 -11.43
CA GLY A 285 7.00 -47.89 -12.73
C GLY A 285 6.60 -47.01 -13.89
N ASP A 286 6.39 -45.70 -13.66
CA ASP A 286 5.85 -44.77 -14.66
C ASP A 286 6.76 -44.54 -15.87
N TRP A 287 8.04 -44.85 -15.74
CA TRP A 287 9.08 -44.69 -16.77
C TRP A 287 9.45 -45.95 -17.51
N GLY A 288 8.74 -47.07 -17.29
CA GLY A 288 9.06 -48.38 -17.92
C GLY A 288 10.35 -49.02 -17.38
N ASN A 289 10.92 -49.97 -18.11
CA ASN A 289 12.07 -50.78 -17.66
C ASN A 289 13.23 -50.78 -18.65
N GLY A 290 14.45 -51.08 -18.17
CA GLY A 290 15.64 -51.33 -18.97
C GLY A 290 16.00 -50.20 -19.94
N SER A 291 16.22 -50.52 -21.21
CA SER A 291 16.60 -49.57 -22.26
C SER A 291 15.51 -48.54 -22.58
N ASP A 292 14.24 -48.96 -22.47
CA ASP A 292 13.10 -48.06 -22.69
C ASP A 292 13.05 -46.95 -21.64
N ARG A 293 13.22 -47.28 -20.36
CA ARG A 293 13.35 -46.29 -19.26
C ARG A 293 14.45 -45.28 -19.55
N LYS A 294 15.65 -45.78 -19.93
CA LYS A 294 16.77 -44.89 -20.24
C LYS A 294 16.43 -43.92 -21.36
N LYS A 295 15.83 -44.41 -22.44
CA LYS A 295 15.44 -43.62 -23.60
C LYS A 295 14.42 -42.55 -23.20
N ARG A 296 13.37 -42.89 -22.46
CA ARG A 296 12.29 -41.98 -22.04
C ARG A 296 12.82 -40.88 -21.12
N ILE A 297 13.61 -41.23 -20.09
CA ILE A 297 14.22 -40.26 -19.16
C ILE A 297 15.13 -39.28 -19.89
N THR A 298 16.01 -39.82 -20.80
CA THR A 298 16.93 -38.97 -21.59
C THR A 298 16.16 -38.08 -22.57
N SER A 299 15.12 -38.59 -23.25
CA SER A 299 14.28 -37.80 -24.16
C SER A 299 13.50 -36.72 -23.45
N ALA A 300 13.16 -36.92 -22.17
CA ALA A 300 12.56 -35.91 -21.31
C ALA A 300 13.57 -34.87 -20.77
N GLY A 301 14.85 -35.00 -21.18
CA GLY A 301 15.92 -34.04 -20.84
C GLY A 301 16.55 -34.25 -19.47
N TYR A 302 16.32 -35.40 -18.82
CA TYR A 302 16.94 -35.73 -17.53
C TYR A 302 18.23 -36.58 -17.72
N ASP A 303 19.17 -36.41 -16.79
CA ASP A 303 20.34 -37.25 -16.72
C ASP A 303 19.95 -38.64 -16.14
N TYR A 304 19.94 -39.65 -16.98
CA TYR A 304 19.60 -41.01 -16.58
C TYR A 304 20.49 -41.55 -15.46
N SER A 305 21.80 -41.21 -15.48
CA SER A 305 22.75 -41.69 -14.47
C SER A 305 22.45 -41.12 -13.10
N ALA A 306 22.14 -39.82 -13.03
CA ALA A 306 21.74 -39.15 -11.80
C ALA A 306 20.42 -39.72 -11.26
N VAL A 307 19.43 -39.95 -12.14
CA VAL A 307 18.13 -40.54 -11.75
C VAL A 307 18.34 -41.97 -11.24
N GLN A 308 19.10 -42.82 -11.96
CA GLN A 308 19.33 -44.19 -11.53
C GLN A 308 20.11 -44.27 -10.21
N LYS A 309 21.09 -43.41 -10.01
CA LYS A 309 21.79 -43.31 -8.72
C LYS A 309 20.81 -43.03 -7.60
N ARG A 310 19.91 -42.06 -7.79
CA ARG A 310 18.90 -41.70 -6.80
C ARG A 310 17.88 -42.80 -6.53
N VAL A 311 17.47 -43.54 -7.56
CA VAL A 311 16.64 -44.75 -7.43
C VAL A 311 17.31 -45.76 -6.52
N ASN A 312 18.61 -46.05 -6.76
CA ASN A 312 19.37 -47.03 -5.97
C ASN A 312 19.56 -46.59 -4.50
N GLU A 313 19.62 -45.29 -4.25
CA GLU A 313 19.66 -44.73 -2.90
C GLU A 313 18.32 -44.87 -2.17
N LEU A 314 17.19 -44.68 -2.87
CA LEU A 314 15.84 -44.75 -2.29
C LEU A 314 15.37 -46.20 -2.06
N LEU A 315 16.02 -47.19 -2.66
CA LEU A 315 15.70 -48.62 -2.51
C LEU A 315 16.58 -49.35 -1.46
N LYS A 316 17.53 -48.64 -0.85
CA LYS A 316 18.35 -49.13 0.27
C LYS A 316 17.67 -48.89 1.61
#